data_6afd16e9a323f7af812be311ac66b405
#
_entry.id   6afd16e9a323f7af812be311ac66b405
#
_cell.length_a   1.000
_cell.length_b   1.000
_cell.length_c   1.000
_cell.angle_alpha   90.00
_cell.angle_beta   90.00
_cell.angle_gamma   90.00
#
_symmetry.space_group_name_H-M   'P 1'
#
loop_
_entity.id
_entity.type
_entity.pdbx_description
1 polymer ?
#
loop_
_entity_poly.entity_id
_entity_poly.type
_entity_poly.pdbx_seq_one_letter_code
_entity_poly.pdbx_strand_id
1 'polypeptide(L)'
;MHKTQVFLAPEGDHFRTRLTHTLEVSQIARTIARALALNEDLAEAIALGHDLGHTPFGHNGEDFLAEIHPGGFRHNVQSLRVVEVLEGNKSYPGMNLTEEVRDGILNHTGAGIPFTLEGQVVKLSDRIAYINHDIDDAIRSGVIRMEDLPAECLDVLGQDHRSRINHLVGDVVRQSDGKDSIHQSKESREAMNQLRTFMFEMVYHNSVVKKDEELDKVRQIIHRLYEYFLSRPEQLPEDSSRMIDRYGIHEIVKDYIAGMTDRYAMNLYDELFTPKPWKSF
;
A
#
# COMPACT_ATOMS: atom_id res chain seq x y z
N MET A 1 -3.46 6.38 7.89
CA MET A 1 -4.48 5.45 8.37
C MET A 1 -5.73 5.45 7.49
N HIS A 2 -6.23 6.59 7.04
CA HIS A 2 -7.41 6.71 6.18
C HIS A 2 -7.00 6.96 4.72
N LYS A 3 -6.21 6.06 4.14
CA LYS A 3 -5.89 6.03 2.71
C LYS A 3 -6.64 4.85 2.10
N THR A 4 -7.20 5.05 0.91
CA THR A 4 -7.93 4.00 0.20
C THR A 4 -6.98 2.99 -0.46
N GLN A 5 -7.48 1.79 -0.75
CA GLN A 5 -6.72 0.77 -1.47
C GLN A 5 -7.09 0.73 -2.96
N VAL A 6 -8.28 0.29 -3.30
CA VAL A 6 -8.71 0.04 -4.69
C VAL A 6 -9.63 1.13 -5.22
N PHE A 7 -10.60 1.55 -4.41
CA PHE A 7 -11.61 2.52 -4.81
C PHE A 7 -11.22 3.93 -4.40
N LEU A 8 -11.39 4.90 -5.29
CA LEU A 8 -11.10 6.31 -5.03
C LEU A 8 -12.10 6.86 -4.01
N ALA A 9 -11.63 7.19 -2.80
CA ALA A 9 -12.39 7.85 -1.72
C ALA A 9 -13.85 7.36 -1.60
N PRO A 10 -14.11 6.04 -1.41
CA PRO A 10 -15.46 5.53 -1.37
C PRO A 10 -16.24 6.16 -0.22
N GLU A 11 -17.49 6.55 -0.48
CA GLU A 11 -18.40 6.98 0.57
C GLU A 11 -18.82 5.78 1.43
N GLY A 12 -18.59 5.86 2.75
CA GLY A 12 -19.03 4.88 3.74
C GLY A 12 -17.92 4.07 4.40
N ASP A 13 -18.26 3.49 5.56
CA ASP A 13 -17.34 2.74 6.43
C ASP A 13 -17.17 1.26 6.01
N HIS A 14 -17.68 0.88 4.85
CA HIS A 14 -17.73 -0.53 4.43
C HIS A 14 -16.51 -1.03 3.66
N PHE A 15 -15.63 -0.12 3.24
CA PHE A 15 -14.43 -0.45 2.48
C PHE A 15 -13.22 -0.55 3.40
N ARG A 16 -12.32 -1.48 3.06
CA ARG A 16 -11.09 -1.68 3.85
C ARG A 16 -10.14 -0.51 3.71
N THR A 17 -9.59 -0.10 4.84
CA THR A 17 -8.53 0.92 4.92
C THR A 17 -7.16 0.24 4.91
N ARG A 18 -6.10 0.99 4.61
CA ARG A 18 -4.73 0.47 4.72
C ARG A 18 -4.38 -0.06 6.10
N LEU A 19 -4.95 0.50 7.15
CA LEU A 19 -4.73 -0.01 8.51
C LEU A 19 -5.26 -1.44 8.67
N THR A 20 -6.48 -1.70 8.19
CA THR A 20 -7.07 -3.04 8.28
C THR A 20 -6.31 -4.04 7.41
N HIS A 21 -5.86 -3.63 6.22
CA HIS A 21 -4.97 -4.44 5.39
C HIS A 21 -3.65 -4.77 6.12
N THR A 22 -2.96 -3.76 6.65
CA THR A 22 -1.70 -3.94 7.38
C THR A 22 -1.85 -4.94 8.55
N LEU A 23 -2.95 -4.85 9.31
CA LEU A 23 -3.23 -5.80 10.40
C LEU A 23 -3.48 -7.23 9.90
N GLU A 24 -4.13 -7.38 8.75
CA GLU A 24 -4.37 -8.70 8.16
C GLU A 24 -3.08 -9.30 7.59
N VAL A 25 -2.25 -8.50 6.91
CA VAL A 25 -0.90 -8.93 6.48
C VAL A 25 -0.09 -9.40 7.69
N SER A 26 -0.09 -8.62 8.77
CA SER A 26 0.59 -8.98 10.02
C SER A 26 0.07 -10.29 10.61
N GLN A 27 -1.25 -10.49 10.64
CA GLN A 27 -1.85 -11.71 11.16
C GLN A 27 -1.51 -12.94 10.32
N ILE A 28 -1.56 -12.84 8.99
CA ILE A 28 -1.17 -13.91 8.06
C ILE A 28 0.31 -14.22 8.22
N ALA A 29 1.17 -13.20 8.20
CA ALA A 29 2.62 -13.35 8.30
C ALA A 29 3.03 -14.03 9.61
N ARG A 30 2.50 -13.59 10.75
CA ARG A 30 2.75 -14.19 12.06
C ARG A 30 2.26 -15.63 12.13
N THR A 31 1.11 -15.94 11.51
CA THR A 31 0.59 -17.31 11.48
C THR A 31 1.56 -18.25 10.73
N ILE A 32 2.06 -17.81 9.58
CA ILE A 32 3.03 -18.57 8.79
C ILE A 32 4.35 -18.66 9.55
N ALA A 33 4.88 -17.54 10.08
CA ALA A 33 6.12 -17.50 10.84
C ALA A 33 6.09 -18.47 12.03
N ARG A 34 5.01 -18.46 12.81
CA ARG A 34 4.81 -19.39 13.93
C ARG A 34 4.82 -20.85 13.48
N ALA A 35 4.11 -21.18 12.40
CA ALA A 35 4.03 -22.55 11.90
C ALA A 35 5.38 -23.07 11.40
N LEU A 36 6.25 -22.17 10.90
CA LEU A 36 7.59 -22.47 10.40
C LEU A 36 8.68 -22.29 11.47
N ALA A 37 8.32 -22.02 12.74
CA ALA A 37 9.26 -21.71 13.83
C ALA A 37 10.22 -20.54 13.53
N LEU A 38 9.76 -19.55 12.75
CA LEU A 38 10.45 -18.30 12.46
C LEU A 38 10.14 -17.24 13.53
N ASN A 39 10.82 -16.09 13.46
CA ASN A 39 10.64 -14.98 14.38
C ASN A 39 9.34 -14.19 14.05
N GLU A 40 8.29 -14.41 14.87
CA GLU A 40 7.00 -13.74 14.70
C GLU A 40 7.08 -12.23 14.88
N ASP A 41 7.93 -11.75 15.80
CA ASP A 41 8.06 -10.31 16.09
C ASP A 41 8.74 -9.58 14.93
N LEU A 42 9.70 -10.23 14.27
CA LEU A 42 10.33 -9.71 13.05
C LEU A 42 9.30 -9.65 11.90
N ALA A 43 8.52 -10.70 11.70
CA ALA A 43 7.46 -10.71 10.68
C ALA A 43 6.42 -9.63 10.94
N GLU A 44 6.01 -9.41 12.20
CA GLU A 44 5.08 -8.35 12.59
C GLU A 44 5.67 -6.96 12.34
N ALA A 45 6.90 -6.71 12.75
CA ALA A 45 7.56 -5.42 12.55
C ALA A 45 7.65 -5.04 11.07
N ILE A 46 8.04 -5.98 10.20
CA ILE A 46 8.08 -5.78 8.75
C ILE A 46 6.66 -5.51 8.22
N ALA A 47 5.67 -6.32 8.62
CA ALA A 47 4.30 -6.18 8.16
C ALA A 47 3.68 -4.83 8.58
N LEU A 48 3.96 -4.35 9.79
CA LEU A 48 3.46 -3.04 10.23
C LEU A 48 4.12 -1.87 9.50
N GLY A 49 5.35 -2.04 9.03
CA GLY A 49 6.12 -1.00 8.34
C GLY A 49 5.99 -0.96 6.82
N HIS A 50 5.56 -2.06 6.17
CA HIS A 50 5.69 -2.23 4.72
C HIS A 50 5.00 -1.14 3.89
N ASP A 51 3.82 -0.70 4.31
CA ASP A 51 2.92 0.18 3.54
C ASP A 51 2.87 1.65 4.04
N LEU A 52 3.76 2.06 4.95
CA LEU A 52 3.77 3.41 5.54
C LEU A 52 3.97 4.51 4.50
N GLY A 53 4.68 4.22 3.43
CA GLY A 53 5.06 5.18 2.39
C GLY A 53 4.03 5.39 1.27
N HIS A 54 2.88 4.76 1.32
CA HIS A 54 1.86 4.98 0.29
C HIS A 54 1.35 6.42 0.26
N THR A 55 1.11 6.92 -0.95
CA THR A 55 0.50 8.22 -1.23
C THR A 55 -0.99 8.26 -0.90
N PRO A 56 -1.62 9.45 -0.78
CA PRO A 56 -3.06 9.56 -0.92
C PRO A 56 -3.50 9.00 -2.28
N PHE A 57 -4.71 8.45 -2.35
CA PHE A 57 -5.32 7.83 -3.54
C PHE A 57 -4.61 6.55 -4.02
N GLY A 58 -3.86 5.88 -3.15
CA GLY A 58 -3.26 4.57 -3.40
C GLY A 58 -2.27 4.57 -4.58
N HIS A 59 -2.35 3.54 -5.42
CA HIS A 59 -1.45 3.41 -6.58
C HIS A 59 -1.60 4.54 -7.62
N ASN A 60 -2.80 5.09 -7.79
CA ASN A 60 -2.97 6.22 -8.72
C ASN A 60 -2.20 7.46 -8.25
N GLY A 61 -2.25 7.76 -6.95
CA GLY A 61 -1.45 8.84 -6.38
C GLY A 61 0.05 8.58 -6.47
N GLU A 62 0.47 7.31 -6.33
CA GLU A 62 1.86 6.88 -6.54
C GLU A 62 2.32 7.16 -7.97
N ASP A 63 1.54 6.73 -8.97
CA ASP A 63 1.84 6.94 -10.38
C ASP A 63 1.94 8.44 -10.71
N PHE A 64 0.97 9.24 -10.26
CA PHE A 64 0.96 10.69 -10.53
C PHE A 64 2.07 11.45 -9.81
N LEU A 65 2.45 11.02 -8.60
CA LEU A 65 3.60 11.60 -7.92
C LEU A 65 4.93 11.19 -8.60
N ALA A 66 5.00 9.95 -9.11
CA ALA A 66 6.15 9.47 -9.87
C ALA A 66 6.34 10.21 -11.20
N GLU A 67 5.26 10.67 -11.85
CA GLU A 67 5.32 11.48 -13.09
C GLU A 67 6.04 12.82 -12.89
N ILE A 68 5.85 13.46 -11.73
CA ILE A 68 6.30 14.84 -11.50
C ILE A 68 7.54 14.95 -10.60
N HIS A 69 7.81 13.94 -9.77
CA HIS A 69 9.00 13.95 -8.93
C HIS A 69 10.23 13.53 -9.72
N PRO A 70 11.34 14.31 -9.73
CA PRO A 70 12.51 14.03 -10.57
C PRO A 70 13.14 12.66 -10.33
N GLY A 71 13.04 12.13 -9.11
CA GLY A 71 13.53 10.79 -8.73
C GLY A 71 12.55 9.65 -9.00
N GLY A 72 11.35 9.94 -9.54
CA GLY A 72 10.23 9.00 -9.53
C GLY A 72 9.71 8.75 -8.12
N PHE A 73 8.78 7.83 -7.97
CA PHE A 73 8.24 7.48 -6.65
C PHE A 73 7.95 5.98 -6.57
N ARG A 74 8.24 5.38 -5.43
CA ARG A 74 7.84 4.01 -5.09
C ARG A 74 7.52 3.95 -3.59
N HIS A 75 6.34 3.44 -3.26
CA HIS A 75 5.87 3.40 -1.87
C HIS A 75 6.78 2.59 -0.94
N ASN A 76 7.42 1.52 -1.40
CA ASN A 76 8.36 0.74 -0.57
C ASN A 76 9.63 1.51 -0.21
N VAL A 77 10.16 2.30 -1.14
CA VAL A 77 11.29 3.22 -0.88
C VAL A 77 10.85 4.31 0.09
N GLN A 78 9.65 4.85 -0.12
CA GLN A 78 9.08 5.85 0.78
C GLN A 78 8.77 5.26 2.17
N SER A 79 8.31 4.00 2.28
CA SER A 79 8.11 3.32 3.56
C SER A 79 9.41 3.24 4.36
N LEU A 80 10.50 2.86 3.68
CA LEU A 80 11.82 2.87 4.30
C LEU A 80 12.23 4.27 4.75
N ARG A 81 12.01 5.30 3.91
CA ARG A 81 12.29 6.69 4.24
C ARG A 81 11.49 7.20 5.42
N VAL A 82 10.22 6.80 5.54
CA VAL A 82 9.38 7.13 6.71
C VAL A 82 10.06 6.65 7.99
N VAL A 83 10.44 5.39 8.06
CA VAL A 83 11.01 4.80 9.28
C VAL A 83 12.47 5.20 9.55
N GLU A 84 13.22 5.63 8.52
CA GLU A 84 14.62 6.02 8.67
C GLU A 84 14.82 7.53 8.90
N VAL A 85 13.89 8.35 8.41
CA VAL A 85 14.11 9.81 8.33
C VAL A 85 12.95 10.62 8.90
N LEU A 86 11.70 10.28 8.50
CA LEU A 86 10.55 11.16 8.75
C LEU A 86 9.93 10.92 10.14
N GLU A 87 9.85 9.66 10.55
CA GLU A 87 9.37 9.28 11.88
C GLU A 87 10.57 9.11 12.82
N GLY A 88 10.58 9.87 13.89
CA GLY A 88 11.66 9.84 14.86
C GLY A 88 11.35 10.71 16.05
N ASN A 89 12.32 10.87 16.92
CA ASN A 89 12.25 11.80 18.04
C ASN A 89 13.38 12.85 17.93
N LYS A 90 13.36 13.84 18.83
CA LYS A 90 14.37 14.93 18.83
C LYS A 90 15.82 14.44 18.98
N SER A 91 16.01 13.22 19.49
CA SER A 91 17.34 12.67 19.77
C SER A 91 17.85 11.77 18.62
N TYR A 92 16.92 11.17 17.85
CA TYR A 92 17.27 10.25 16.75
C TYR A 92 16.39 10.51 15.53
N PRO A 93 16.99 10.80 14.35
CA PRO A 93 16.26 10.71 13.09
C PRO A 93 15.90 9.25 12.84
N GLY A 94 14.64 9.00 12.47
CA GLY A 94 14.16 7.65 12.24
C GLY A 94 13.86 6.83 13.49
N MET A 95 13.40 5.63 13.30
CA MET A 95 12.94 4.70 14.35
C MET A 95 14.04 3.75 14.85
N ASN A 96 15.24 3.82 14.29
CA ASN A 96 16.37 2.94 14.61
C ASN A 96 16.04 1.44 14.51
N LEU A 97 15.39 1.06 13.40
CA LEU A 97 15.03 -0.33 13.12
C LEU A 97 16.25 -1.16 12.72
N THR A 98 16.19 -2.47 12.95
CA THR A 98 17.24 -3.41 12.52
C THR A 98 17.30 -3.52 10.99
N GLU A 99 18.41 -4.03 10.48
CA GLU A 99 18.62 -4.19 9.03
C GLU A 99 17.59 -5.18 8.43
N GLU A 100 17.23 -6.22 9.18
CA GLU A 100 16.24 -7.20 8.78
C GLU A 100 14.85 -6.58 8.55
N VAL A 101 14.43 -5.70 9.45
CA VAL A 101 13.15 -4.98 9.32
C VAL A 101 13.20 -4.03 8.11
N ARG A 102 14.29 -3.28 7.97
CA ARG A 102 14.48 -2.31 6.88
C ARG A 102 14.50 -3.00 5.52
N ASP A 103 15.23 -4.10 5.39
CA ASP A 103 15.26 -4.92 4.17
C ASP A 103 13.88 -5.49 3.85
N GLY A 104 13.19 -6.04 4.84
CA GLY A 104 11.84 -6.56 4.68
C GLY A 104 10.87 -5.49 4.18
N ILE A 105 10.91 -4.28 4.75
CA ILE A 105 10.10 -3.13 4.30
C ILE A 105 10.44 -2.76 2.84
N LEU A 106 11.72 -2.64 2.50
CA LEU A 106 12.15 -2.26 1.15
C LEU A 106 11.77 -3.29 0.09
N ASN A 107 11.91 -4.56 0.40
CA ASN A 107 11.78 -5.67 -0.55
C ASN A 107 10.44 -6.42 -0.48
N HIS A 108 9.44 -5.91 0.28
CA HIS A 108 8.12 -6.56 0.36
C HIS A 108 7.41 -6.61 -0.99
N THR A 109 7.72 -5.69 -1.91
CA THR A 109 7.14 -5.62 -3.26
C THR A 109 8.21 -5.55 -4.34
N GLY A 110 7.79 -5.58 -5.62
CA GLY A 110 8.71 -5.53 -6.76
C GLY A 110 9.58 -6.79 -6.93
N ALA A 111 10.71 -6.65 -7.63
CA ALA A 111 11.61 -7.75 -7.97
C ALA A 111 12.58 -8.13 -6.84
N GLY A 112 12.78 -7.27 -5.83
CA GLY A 112 13.65 -7.55 -4.69
C GLY A 112 13.18 -8.77 -3.90
N ILE A 113 14.11 -9.53 -3.35
CA ILE A 113 13.82 -10.67 -2.46
C ILE A 113 14.38 -10.31 -1.09
N PRO A 114 13.56 -10.25 -0.03
CA PRO A 114 14.05 -10.06 1.32
C PRO A 114 15.06 -11.13 1.70
N PHE A 115 16.13 -10.76 2.39
CA PHE A 115 17.17 -11.72 2.74
C PHE A 115 16.78 -12.61 3.93
N THR A 116 15.78 -12.19 4.73
CA THR A 116 15.24 -13.02 5.81
C THR A 116 14.02 -13.83 5.33
N LEU A 117 13.80 -15.00 5.94
CA LEU A 117 12.60 -15.79 5.67
C LEU A 117 11.34 -15.05 6.11
N GLU A 118 11.38 -14.31 7.22
CA GLU A 118 10.29 -13.49 7.71
C GLU A 118 9.90 -12.40 6.70
N GLY A 119 10.88 -11.73 6.09
CA GLY A 119 10.62 -10.76 5.03
C GLY A 119 9.96 -11.40 3.80
N GLN A 120 10.40 -12.61 3.42
CA GLN A 120 9.78 -13.38 2.34
C GLN A 120 8.35 -13.80 2.69
N VAL A 121 8.11 -14.19 3.95
CA VAL A 121 6.75 -14.48 4.47
C VAL A 121 5.86 -13.25 4.35
N VAL A 122 6.33 -12.07 4.78
CA VAL A 122 5.54 -10.82 4.69
C VAL A 122 5.22 -10.49 3.25
N LYS A 123 6.19 -10.57 2.33
CA LYS A 123 5.98 -10.33 0.90
C LYS A 123 4.88 -11.21 0.30
N LEU A 124 4.82 -12.47 0.73
CA LEU A 124 3.79 -13.39 0.25
C LEU A 124 2.47 -13.15 0.96
N SER A 125 2.50 -12.82 2.25
CA SER A 125 1.32 -12.52 3.06
C SER A 125 0.58 -11.27 2.56
N ASP A 126 1.32 -10.24 2.14
CA ASP A 126 0.76 -9.06 1.50
C ASP A 126 -0.03 -9.44 0.24
N ARG A 127 0.55 -10.28 -0.64
CA ARG A 127 -0.14 -10.77 -1.84
C ARG A 127 -1.39 -11.60 -1.52
N ILE A 128 -1.33 -12.46 -0.52
CA ILE A 128 -2.48 -13.25 -0.07
C ILE A 128 -3.57 -12.32 0.45
N ALA A 129 -3.21 -11.34 1.26
CA ALA A 129 -4.14 -10.39 1.82
C ALA A 129 -4.83 -9.55 0.73
N TYR A 130 -4.07 -8.79 -0.08
CA TYR A 130 -4.68 -7.84 -1.01
C TYR A 130 -5.57 -8.52 -2.06
N ILE A 131 -5.16 -9.67 -2.65
CA ILE A 131 -6.00 -10.36 -3.65
C ILE A 131 -7.34 -10.77 -3.03
N ASN A 132 -7.32 -11.32 -1.82
CA ASN A 132 -8.54 -11.78 -1.17
C ASN A 132 -9.45 -10.64 -0.73
N HIS A 133 -8.88 -9.52 -0.22
CA HIS A 133 -9.66 -8.35 0.13
C HIS A 133 -10.31 -7.70 -1.08
N ASP A 134 -9.53 -7.51 -2.13
CA ASP A 134 -9.97 -6.77 -3.31
C ASP A 134 -11.10 -7.53 -4.03
N ILE A 135 -11.05 -8.87 -4.01
CA ILE A 135 -12.18 -9.70 -4.48
C ILE A 135 -13.44 -9.42 -3.66
N ASP A 136 -13.33 -9.45 -2.33
CA ASP A 136 -14.50 -9.23 -1.46
C ASP A 136 -15.06 -7.82 -1.61
N ASP A 137 -14.20 -6.81 -1.71
CA ASP A 137 -14.60 -5.41 -1.88
C ASP A 137 -15.21 -5.18 -3.28
N ALA A 138 -14.69 -5.82 -4.33
CA ALA A 138 -15.24 -5.75 -5.68
C ALA A 138 -16.62 -6.44 -5.78
N ILE A 139 -16.83 -7.57 -5.09
CA ILE A 139 -18.14 -8.22 -5.01
C ILE A 139 -19.11 -7.35 -4.21
N ARG A 140 -18.70 -6.81 -3.07
CA ARG A 140 -19.54 -5.96 -2.21
C ARG A 140 -19.96 -4.67 -2.91
N SER A 141 -19.08 -4.09 -3.72
CA SER A 141 -19.39 -2.90 -4.52
C SER A 141 -20.23 -3.20 -5.78
N GLY A 142 -20.45 -4.47 -6.10
CA GLY A 142 -21.21 -4.88 -7.28
C GLY A 142 -20.45 -4.73 -8.60
N VAL A 143 -19.13 -4.51 -8.55
CA VAL A 143 -18.28 -4.43 -9.73
C VAL A 143 -18.13 -5.78 -10.42
N ILE A 144 -17.98 -6.84 -9.62
CA ILE A 144 -18.01 -8.23 -10.07
C ILE A 144 -18.98 -9.05 -9.20
N ARG A 145 -19.35 -10.22 -9.69
CA ARG A 145 -20.09 -11.21 -8.92
C ARG A 145 -19.21 -12.44 -8.67
N MET A 146 -19.60 -13.27 -7.71
CA MET A 146 -18.85 -14.49 -7.38
C MET A 146 -18.70 -15.41 -8.60
N GLU A 147 -19.74 -15.47 -9.44
CA GLU A 147 -19.78 -16.29 -10.66
C GLU A 147 -18.83 -15.79 -11.76
N ASP A 148 -18.38 -14.55 -11.68
CA ASP A 148 -17.45 -13.97 -12.65
C ASP A 148 -16.00 -14.41 -12.38
N LEU A 149 -15.69 -14.89 -11.15
CA LEU A 149 -14.37 -15.37 -10.78
C LEU A 149 -14.02 -16.66 -11.54
N PRO A 150 -12.75 -16.85 -11.96
CA PRO A 150 -12.32 -18.07 -12.65
C PRO A 150 -12.56 -19.31 -11.80
N ALA A 151 -13.47 -20.20 -12.23
CA ALA A 151 -13.86 -21.39 -11.49
C ALA A 151 -12.66 -22.29 -11.15
N GLU A 152 -11.72 -22.45 -12.08
CA GLU A 152 -10.50 -23.22 -11.91
C GLU A 152 -9.65 -22.72 -10.71
N CYS A 153 -9.62 -21.40 -10.49
CA CYS A 153 -8.92 -20.83 -9.33
C CYS A 153 -9.64 -21.11 -8.03
N LEU A 154 -10.98 -21.06 -8.05
CA LEU A 154 -11.81 -21.35 -6.86
C LEU A 154 -11.75 -22.83 -6.47
N ASP A 155 -11.64 -23.73 -7.43
CA ASP A 155 -11.48 -25.16 -7.18
C ASP A 155 -10.15 -25.47 -6.47
N VAL A 156 -9.09 -24.74 -6.80
CA VAL A 156 -7.76 -24.89 -6.17
C VAL A 156 -7.72 -24.17 -4.82
N LEU A 157 -8.12 -22.91 -4.77
CA LEU A 157 -7.87 -22.04 -3.61
C LEU A 157 -9.01 -22.05 -2.60
N GLY A 158 -10.23 -22.34 -3.04
CA GLY A 158 -11.45 -22.31 -2.20
C GLY A 158 -12.46 -21.27 -2.66
N GLN A 159 -13.73 -21.55 -2.35
CA GLN A 159 -14.89 -20.81 -2.87
C GLN A 159 -15.14 -19.49 -2.14
N ASP A 160 -14.67 -19.33 -0.92
CA ASP A 160 -14.89 -18.15 -0.09
C ASP A 160 -13.57 -17.59 0.45
N HIS A 161 -13.62 -16.36 0.99
CA HIS A 161 -12.46 -15.66 1.54
C HIS A 161 -11.68 -16.51 2.56
N ARG A 162 -12.39 -17.12 3.50
CA ARG A 162 -11.78 -17.91 4.57
C ARG A 162 -11.08 -19.15 4.04
N SER A 163 -11.72 -19.87 3.13
CA SER A 163 -11.17 -21.08 2.52
C SER A 163 -9.95 -20.76 1.68
N ARG A 164 -9.96 -19.66 0.91
CA ARG A 164 -8.80 -19.22 0.13
C ARG A 164 -7.60 -18.86 1.00
N ILE A 165 -7.79 -18.07 2.06
CA ILE A 165 -6.70 -17.74 2.98
C ILE A 165 -6.16 -18.99 3.68
N ASN A 166 -7.05 -19.85 4.20
CA ASN A 166 -6.62 -21.09 4.87
C ASN A 166 -5.83 -22.00 3.94
N HIS A 167 -6.26 -22.15 2.69
CA HIS A 167 -5.55 -22.93 1.68
C HIS A 167 -4.15 -22.37 1.43
N LEU A 168 -4.07 -21.06 1.12
CA LEU A 168 -2.81 -20.39 0.79
C LEU A 168 -1.81 -20.40 1.95
N VAL A 169 -2.26 -20.11 3.16
CA VAL A 169 -1.41 -20.18 4.38
C VAL A 169 -0.92 -21.62 4.59
N GLY A 170 -1.82 -22.59 4.54
CA GLY A 170 -1.45 -24.01 4.71
C GLY A 170 -0.51 -24.52 3.61
N ASP A 171 -0.70 -24.05 2.38
CA ASP A 171 0.19 -24.38 1.25
C ASP A 171 1.60 -23.82 1.46
N VAL A 172 1.73 -22.56 1.82
CA VAL A 172 3.02 -21.91 2.12
C VAL A 172 3.74 -22.65 3.23
N VAL A 173 3.07 -23.00 4.32
CA VAL A 173 3.66 -23.74 5.43
C VAL A 173 4.18 -25.09 4.96
N ARG A 174 3.35 -25.89 4.27
CA ARG A 174 3.77 -27.21 3.76
C ARG A 174 4.92 -27.14 2.77
N GLN A 175 4.93 -26.11 1.91
CA GLN A 175 5.96 -25.98 0.87
C GLN A 175 7.27 -25.39 1.38
N SER A 176 7.27 -24.73 2.54
CA SER A 176 8.45 -24.03 3.08
C SER A 176 9.07 -24.74 4.28
N ASP A 177 8.37 -25.69 4.90
CA ASP A 177 8.86 -26.40 6.09
C ASP A 177 10.22 -27.05 5.83
N GLY A 178 11.21 -26.74 6.68
CA GLY A 178 12.58 -27.23 6.59
C GLY A 178 13.40 -26.69 5.41
N LYS A 179 12.92 -25.65 4.70
CA LYS A 179 13.64 -25.02 3.57
C LYS A 179 14.28 -23.69 3.97
N ASP A 180 15.22 -23.25 3.15
CA ASP A 180 15.95 -21.98 3.28
C ASP A 180 15.30 -20.82 2.52
N SER A 181 14.08 -21.00 2.01
CA SER A 181 13.30 -20.02 1.26
C SER A 181 11.81 -20.31 1.34
N ILE A 182 10.99 -19.28 1.19
CA ILE A 182 9.53 -19.36 1.30
C ILE A 182 8.93 -19.68 -0.07
N HIS A 183 8.11 -20.73 -0.11
CA HIS A 183 7.54 -21.25 -1.34
C HIS A 183 6.02 -21.43 -1.26
N GLN A 184 5.41 -21.42 -2.43
CA GLN A 184 4.06 -21.95 -2.69
C GLN A 184 4.16 -23.12 -3.66
N SER A 185 3.19 -24.02 -3.63
CA SER A 185 3.04 -25.01 -4.70
C SER A 185 2.85 -24.29 -6.06
N LYS A 186 3.22 -24.97 -7.13
CA LYS A 186 3.03 -24.45 -8.48
C LYS A 186 1.55 -24.14 -8.74
N GLU A 187 0.67 -25.04 -8.33
CA GLU A 187 -0.78 -24.94 -8.50
C GLU A 187 -1.36 -23.71 -7.79
N SER A 188 -1.09 -23.52 -6.50
CA SER A 188 -1.55 -22.37 -5.73
C SER A 188 -1.00 -21.05 -6.28
N ARG A 189 0.26 -21.03 -6.70
CA ARG A 189 0.87 -19.84 -7.28
C ARG A 189 0.25 -19.46 -8.63
N GLU A 190 -0.03 -20.44 -9.50
CA GLU A 190 -0.68 -20.22 -10.78
C GLU A 190 -2.10 -19.73 -10.60
N ALA A 191 -2.89 -20.36 -9.74
CA ALA A 191 -4.25 -19.95 -9.43
C ALA A 191 -4.30 -18.52 -8.83
N MET A 192 -3.39 -18.20 -7.92
CA MET A 192 -3.28 -16.84 -7.34
C MET A 192 -2.89 -15.79 -8.40
N ASN A 193 -1.98 -16.14 -9.33
CA ASN A 193 -1.61 -15.25 -10.42
C ASN A 193 -2.77 -15.03 -11.40
N GLN A 194 -3.57 -16.06 -11.70
CA GLN A 194 -4.77 -15.93 -12.54
C GLN A 194 -5.81 -15.02 -11.88
N LEU A 195 -6.10 -15.20 -10.56
CA LEU A 195 -6.99 -14.29 -9.82
C LEU A 195 -6.47 -12.84 -9.87
N ARG A 196 -5.17 -12.66 -9.70
CA ARG A 196 -4.57 -11.34 -9.82
C ARG A 196 -4.77 -10.73 -11.20
N THR A 197 -4.51 -11.48 -12.27
CA THR A 197 -4.73 -11.02 -13.66
C THR A 197 -6.20 -10.66 -13.88
N PHE A 198 -7.12 -11.52 -13.45
CA PHE A 198 -8.55 -11.24 -13.49
C PHE A 198 -8.92 -9.93 -12.79
N MET A 199 -8.40 -9.71 -11.56
CA MET A 199 -8.65 -8.47 -10.83
C MET A 199 -8.06 -7.24 -11.54
N PHE A 200 -6.91 -7.37 -12.20
CA PHE A 200 -6.35 -6.28 -13.00
C PHE A 200 -7.26 -5.91 -14.17
N GLU A 201 -7.77 -6.88 -14.89
CA GLU A 201 -8.60 -6.67 -16.08
C GLU A 201 -10.02 -6.20 -15.72
N MET A 202 -10.64 -6.87 -14.75
CA MET A 202 -12.06 -6.67 -14.44
C MET A 202 -12.34 -5.58 -13.41
N VAL A 203 -11.36 -5.25 -12.57
CA VAL A 203 -11.56 -4.30 -11.46
C VAL A 203 -10.64 -3.09 -11.59
N TYR A 204 -9.33 -3.30 -11.60
CA TYR A 204 -8.39 -2.16 -11.52
C TYR A 204 -8.30 -1.33 -12.80
N HIS A 205 -8.52 -1.92 -13.97
CA HIS A 205 -8.57 -1.23 -15.26
C HIS A 205 -10.00 -1.01 -15.78
N ASN A 206 -11.01 -1.31 -14.96
CA ASN A 206 -12.40 -1.11 -15.36
C ASN A 206 -12.77 0.36 -15.31
N SER A 207 -13.18 0.93 -16.45
CA SER A 207 -13.61 2.33 -16.56
C SER A 207 -14.86 2.69 -15.75
N VAL A 208 -15.64 1.70 -15.31
CA VAL A 208 -16.77 1.90 -14.40
C VAL A 208 -16.27 2.14 -12.98
N VAL A 209 -15.17 1.49 -12.58
CA VAL A 209 -14.53 1.62 -11.26
C VAL A 209 -13.65 2.86 -11.20
N LYS A 210 -12.87 3.08 -12.26
CA LYS A 210 -11.95 4.20 -12.40
C LYS A 210 -12.38 5.04 -13.61
N LYS A 211 -13.30 5.97 -13.39
CA LYS A 211 -13.67 6.93 -14.42
C LYS A 211 -12.46 7.81 -14.72
N ASP A 212 -12.09 7.94 -15.98
CA ASP A 212 -10.98 8.79 -16.42
C ASP A 212 -11.07 10.21 -15.86
N GLU A 213 -12.29 10.76 -15.80
CA GLU A 213 -12.54 12.07 -15.20
C GLU A 213 -12.14 12.16 -13.72
N GLU A 214 -12.38 11.11 -12.93
CA GLU A 214 -12.00 11.09 -11.51
C GLU A 214 -10.48 10.90 -11.34
N LEU A 215 -9.86 10.10 -12.20
CA LEU A 215 -8.41 9.96 -12.24
C LEU A 215 -7.73 11.28 -12.61
N ASP A 216 -8.26 12.01 -13.57
CA ASP A 216 -7.73 13.34 -13.95
C ASP A 216 -7.84 14.34 -12.80
N LYS A 217 -8.93 14.29 -12.01
CA LYS A 217 -9.06 15.14 -10.82
C LYS A 217 -7.98 14.79 -9.78
N VAL A 218 -7.74 13.49 -9.52
CA VAL A 218 -6.69 13.06 -8.60
C VAL A 218 -5.31 13.51 -9.09
N ARG A 219 -5.02 13.34 -10.38
CA ARG A 219 -3.78 13.85 -11.01
C ARG A 219 -3.63 15.35 -10.79
N GLN A 220 -4.69 16.13 -11.02
CA GLN A 220 -4.67 17.58 -10.79
C GLN A 220 -4.41 17.93 -9.32
N ILE A 221 -5.00 17.20 -8.36
CA ILE A 221 -4.77 17.43 -6.94
C ILE A 221 -3.28 17.23 -6.63
N ILE A 222 -2.71 16.09 -7.00
CA ILE A 222 -1.30 15.76 -6.72
C ILE A 222 -0.36 16.77 -7.38
N HIS A 223 -0.54 17.04 -8.68
CA HIS A 223 0.33 17.94 -9.43
C HIS A 223 0.28 19.37 -8.91
N ARG A 224 -0.93 19.92 -8.68
CA ARG A 224 -1.08 21.28 -8.19
C ARG A 224 -0.56 21.47 -6.77
N LEU A 225 -0.78 20.50 -5.88
CA LEU A 225 -0.20 20.56 -4.54
C LEU A 225 1.34 20.53 -4.60
N TYR A 226 1.90 19.66 -5.46
CA TYR A 226 3.35 19.57 -5.64
C TYR A 226 3.95 20.89 -6.15
N GLU A 227 3.41 21.47 -7.21
CA GLU A 227 3.85 22.77 -7.78
C GLU A 227 3.66 23.92 -6.77
N TYR A 228 2.57 23.91 -6.01
CA TYR A 228 2.30 24.92 -5.01
C TYR A 228 3.38 24.95 -3.94
N PHE A 229 3.72 23.81 -3.35
CA PHE A 229 4.73 23.76 -2.30
C PHE A 229 6.16 23.91 -2.82
N LEU A 230 6.43 23.53 -4.06
CA LEU A 230 7.70 23.85 -4.71
C LEU A 230 7.91 25.37 -4.85
N SER A 231 6.85 26.09 -5.26
CA SER A 231 6.92 27.53 -5.47
C SER A 231 6.80 28.36 -4.19
N ARG A 232 6.34 27.75 -3.10
CA ARG A 232 6.10 28.37 -1.78
C ARG A 232 6.56 27.48 -0.62
N PRO A 233 7.88 27.28 -0.50
CA PRO A 233 8.44 26.42 0.58
C PRO A 233 8.07 26.86 1.99
N GLU A 234 7.81 28.17 2.18
CA GLU A 234 7.39 28.77 3.44
C GLU A 234 5.98 28.35 3.89
N GLN A 235 5.20 27.71 3.00
CA GLN A 235 3.88 27.16 3.31
C GLN A 235 3.94 25.71 3.78
N LEU A 236 5.11 25.07 3.70
CA LEU A 236 5.31 23.74 4.29
C LEU A 236 5.29 23.82 5.82
N PRO A 237 4.86 22.74 6.50
CA PRO A 237 4.99 22.66 7.96
C PRO A 237 6.44 22.89 8.40
N GLU A 238 6.62 23.52 9.58
CA GLU A 238 7.95 23.89 10.09
C GLU A 238 8.91 22.68 10.19
N ASP A 239 8.41 21.53 10.62
CA ASP A 239 9.23 20.31 10.71
C ASP A 239 9.69 19.83 9.33
N SER A 240 8.87 19.97 8.30
CA SER A 240 9.23 19.65 6.92
C SER A 240 10.22 20.67 6.35
N SER A 241 9.97 21.96 6.52
CA SER A 241 10.82 23.03 5.96
C SER A 241 12.24 23.00 6.52
N ARG A 242 12.42 22.61 7.78
CA ARG A 242 13.77 22.43 8.40
C ARG A 242 14.63 21.36 7.72
N MET A 243 14.02 20.44 7.01
CA MET A 243 14.73 19.34 6.33
C MET A 243 15.15 19.70 4.89
N ILE A 244 14.72 20.85 4.35
CA ILE A 244 14.98 21.26 2.96
C ILE A 244 16.48 21.36 2.68
N ASP A 245 17.25 21.97 3.58
CA ASP A 245 18.69 22.15 3.42
C ASP A 245 19.46 20.81 3.31
N ARG A 246 18.94 19.78 3.96
CA ARG A 246 19.57 18.46 3.99
C ARG A 246 19.15 17.56 2.82
N TYR A 247 17.91 17.61 2.42
CA TYR A 247 17.35 16.64 1.45
C TYR A 247 16.90 17.27 0.14
N GLY A 248 16.81 18.59 0.08
CA GLY A 248 16.31 19.33 -1.08
C GLY A 248 14.79 19.46 -1.09
N ILE A 249 14.33 20.53 -1.75
CA ILE A 249 12.91 20.92 -1.76
C ILE A 249 12.00 19.85 -2.42
N HIS A 250 12.46 19.25 -3.51
CA HIS A 250 11.67 18.22 -4.22
C HIS A 250 11.37 17.01 -3.32
N GLU A 251 12.38 16.52 -2.58
CA GLU A 251 12.23 15.43 -1.64
C GLU A 251 11.26 15.76 -0.51
N ILE A 252 11.36 16.96 0.05
CA ILE A 252 10.49 17.37 1.16
C ILE A 252 9.04 17.59 0.71
N VAL A 253 8.83 18.16 -0.47
CA VAL A 253 7.48 18.27 -1.03
C VAL A 253 6.86 16.91 -1.31
N LYS A 254 7.64 15.98 -1.88
CA LYS A 254 7.23 14.59 -2.09
C LYS A 254 6.85 13.92 -0.76
N ASP A 255 7.69 14.04 0.27
CA ASP A 255 7.45 13.47 1.59
C ASP A 255 6.17 14.02 2.21
N TYR A 256 5.95 15.33 2.12
CA TYR A 256 4.78 15.99 2.67
C TYR A 256 3.49 15.50 1.98
N ILE A 257 3.48 15.44 0.65
CA ILE A 257 2.32 14.96 -0.11
C ILE A 257 2.09 13.46 0.15
N ALA A 258 3.14 12.64 0.13
CA ALA A 258 3.02 11.22 0.41
C ALA A 258 2.49 10.95 1.82
N GLY A 259 2.76 11.82 2.78
CA GLY A 259 2.25 11.72 4.15
C GLY A 259 0.76 12.05 4.31
N MET A 260 0.10 12.66 3.34
CA MET A 260 -1.30 13.07 3.42
C MET A 260 -2.24 11.87 3.39
N THR A 261 -3.41 12.01 4.02
CA THR A 261 -4.57 11.16 3.75
C THR A 261 -5.32 11.67 2.52
N ASP A 262 -6.13 10.83 1.88
CA ASP A 262 -6.96 11.22 0.73
C ASP A 262 -7.81 12.45 1.06
N ARG A 263 -8.50 12.40 2.20
CA ARG A 263 -9.35 13.49 2.67
C ARG A 263 -8.57 14.78 2.96
N TYR A 264 -7.38 14.67 3.52
CA TYR A 264 -6.54 15.84 3.79
C TYR A 264 -6.08 16.48 2.49
N ALA A 265 -5.63 15.68 1.51
CA ALA A 265 -5.20 16.18 0.20
C ALA A 265 -6.36 16.90 -0.54
N MET A 266 -7.57 16.32 -0.55
CA MET A 266 -8.75 16.95 -1.14
C MET A 266 -9.11 18.27 -0.45
N ASN A 267 -9.18 18.29 0.88
CA ASN A 267 -9.53 19.48 1.64
C ASN A 267 -8.49 20.59 1.45
N LEU A 268 -7.21 20.24 1.44
CA LEU A 268 -6.14 21.21 1.21
C LEU A 268 -6.18 21.78 -0.20
N TYR A 269 -6.46 20.93 -1.19
CA TYR A 269 -6.66 21.38 -2.58
C TYR A 269 -7.82 22.37 -2.68
N ASP A 270 -8.96 22.06 -2.08
CA ASP A 270 -10.11 22.95 -2.06
C ASP A 270 -9.82 24.27 -1.33
N GLU A 271 -9.05 24.18 -0.25
CA GLU A 271 -8.65 25.38 0.48
C GLU A 271 -7.78 26.32 -0.35
N LEU A 272 -6.83 25.77 -1.11
CA LEU A 272 -5.82 26.52 -1.85
C LEU A 272 -6.30 26.98 -3.23
N PHE A 273 -7.16 26.20 -3.89
CA PHE A 273 -7.46 26.40 -5.32
C PHE A 273 -8.94 26.66 -5.64
N THR A 274 -9.84 26.44 -4.68
CA THR A 274 -11.26 26.73 -4.88
C THR A 274 -11.62 28.08 -4.24
N PRO A 275 -12.23 29.03 -5.00
CA PRO A 275 -12.65 30.31 -4.45
C PRO A 275 -13.64 30.14 -3.30
N LYS A 276 -13.40 30.81 -2.19
CA LYS A 276 -14.33 30.80 -1.06
C LYS A 276 -15.43 31.84 -1.29
N PRO A 277 -16.71 31.51 -1.01
CA PRO A 277 -17.79 32.51 -1.10
C PRO A 277 -17.53 33.65 -0.10
N TRP A 278 -17.75 34.87 -0.54
CA TRP A 278 -17.68 36.02 0.33
C TRP A 278 -18.73 35.90 1.44
N LYS A 279 -18.29 35.92 2.68
CA LYS A 279 -19.20 35.97 3.84
C LYS A 279 -19.42 37.43 4.18
N SER A 280 -20.67 37.92 4.05
CA SER A 280 -21.08 39.18 4.65
C SER A 280 -20.98 39.04 6.17
N PHE A 281 -20.39 40.02 6.83
CA PHE A 281 -20.37 40.14 8.28
C PHE A 281 -21.74 40.41 8.84
#